data_dc9851f1192a7d0838bfa59dae3a383b
#
_entry.id   dc9851f1192a7d0838bfa59dae3a383b
#
_cell.length_a   1.000
_cell.length_b   1.000
_cell.length_c   1.000
_cell.angle_alpha   90.00
_cell.angle_beta   90.00
_cell.angle_gamma   90.00
#
_symmetry.space_group_name_H-M   'P 1'
#
loop_
_entity.id
_entity.type
_entity.pdbx_description
1 polymer ?
#
loop_
_entity_poly.entity_id
_entity_poly.type
_entity_poly.pdbx_seq_one_letter_code
_entity_poly.pdbx_strand_id
1 'polypeptide(L)'
;MYIDGKVQLPKSVLITIDDGPKTKIAVDLLTEYKMYATIFLVTSWFDEKDYYKTDYIELHSHTHNMHDGGQCPGGQGGGIKCLPEEEIQKDLKQSREDLNGSTVFCYPFYEYNDYSIKMLKKAGFTMAFIGESNNSDNLIHVGSNKFKLRRFVIVTHTTINDLNKYFEQIK
;
A
#
# COMPACT_ATOMS: atom_id res chain seq x y z
N MET A 1 -2.37 13.61 -8.28
CA MET A 1 -2.90 14.98 -8.39
C MET A 1 -2.50 15.88 -7.24
N TYR A 2 -2.70 15.51 -5.96
CA TYR A 2 -2.22 16.29 -4.81
C TYR A 2 -0.69 16.40 -4.78
N ILE A 3 0.02 15.27 -4.88
CA ILE A 3 1.50 15.23 -4.87
C ILE A 3 2.12 16.06 -6.01
N ASP A 4 1.42 16.19 -7.13
CA ASP A 4 1.86 17.02 -8.28
C ASP A 4 1.50 18.51 -8.13
N GLY A 5 0.89 18.92 -7.02
CA GLY A 5 0.44 20.28 -6.78
C GLY A 5 -0.75 20.72 -7.64
N LYS A 6 -1.41 19.79 -8.35
CA LYS A 6 -2.54 20.09 -9.24
C LYS A 6 -3.88 20.23 -8.50
N VAL A 7 -3.93 19.73 -7.29
CA VAL A 7 -5.13 19.79 -6.42
C VAL A 7 -4.68 20.17 -5.03
N GLN A 8 -5.37 21.10 -4.41
CA GLN A 8 -5.23 21.40 -2.99
C GLN A 8 -6.26 20.56 -2.22
N LEU A 9 -5.81 19.89 -1.18
CA LEU A 9 -6.69 19.17 -0.26
C LEU A 9 -6.61 19.84 1.12
N PRO A 10 -7.72 19.88 1.85
CA PRO A 10 -7.64 20.18 3.28
C PRO A 10 -6.79 19.10 3.96
N LYS A 11 -6.37 19.34 5.18
CA LYS A 11 -5.72 18.31 6.00
C LYS A 11 -6.62 17.07 6.05
N SER A 12 -6.11 15.95 5.55
CA SER A 12 -6.91 14.75 5.32
C SER A 12 -6.17 13.51 5.79
N VAL A 13 -6.91 12.48 6.16
CA VAL A 13 -6.39 11.15 6.48
C VAL A 13 -6.77 10.20 5.37
N LEU A 14 -5.79 9.47 4.86
CA LEU A 14 -5.99 8.33 3.96
C LEU A 14 -5.87 7.04 4.79
N ILE A 15 -6.94 6.28 4.87
CA ILE A 15 -6.93 4.96 5.52
C ILE A 15 -6.43 3.94 4.50
N THR A 16 -5.44 3.15 4.88
CA THR A 16 -4.94 2.04 4.05
C THR A 16 -4.86 0.76 4.87
N ILE A 17 -5.14 -0.37 4.24
CA ILE A 17 -5.11 -1.69 4.87
C ILE A 17 -4.34 -2.62 3.93
N ASP A 18 -3.38 -3.36 4.49
CA ASP A 18 -2.55 -4.28 3.73
C ASP A 18 -3.04 -5.73 3.88
N ASP A 19 -2.54 -6.63 3.03
CA ASP A 19 -2.71 -8.09 2.98
C ASP A 19 -4.06 -8.59 2.44
N GLY A 20 -5.13 -8.33 3.12
CA GLY A 20 -6.48 -8.61 2.62
C GLY A 20 -7.29 -9.69 3.33
N PRO A 21 -6.89 -10.98 3.49
CA PRO A 21 -7.80 -12.07 3.88
C PRO A 21 -8.56 -11.89 5.20
N LYS A 22 -8.00 -11.18 6.16
CA LYS A 22 -8.65 -10.88 7.45
C LYS A 22 -9.37 -9.54 7.46
N THR A 23 -9.45 -8.88 6.33
CA THR A 23 -9.90 -7.49 6.19
C THR A 23 -11.43 -7.35 6.20
N LYS A 24 -12.19 -8.47 6.16
CA LYS A 24 -13.67 -8.41 6.12
C LYS A 24 -14.27 -7.51 7.20
N ILE A 25 -13.83 -7.65 8.44
CA ILE A 25 -14.34 -6.84 9.56
C ILE A 25 -14.09 -5.35 9.31
N ALA A 26 -12.91 -5.01 8.80
CA ALA A 26 -12.55 -3.63 8.49
C ALA A 26 -13.43 -3.07 7.34
N VAL A 27 -13.68 -3.86 6.29
CA VAL A 27 -14.56 -3.46 5.17
C VAL A 27 -15.99 -3.22 5.67
N ASP A 28 -16.53 -4.10 6.50
CA ASP A 28 -17.87 -3.97 7.06
C ASP A 28 -17.98 -2.68 7.88
N LEU A 29 -17.02 -2.41 8.78
CA LEU A 29 -16.99 -1.19 9.60
C LEU A 29 -16.83 0.08 8.75
N LEU A 30 -15.90 0.10 7.81
CA LEU A 30 -15.68 1.26 6.93
C LEU A 30 -16.92 1.57 6.10
N THR A 31 -17.63 0.55 5.62
CA THR A 31 -18.86 0.69 4.87
C THR A 31 -20.01 1.21 5.76
N GLU A 32 -20.16 0.66 6.97
CA GLU A 32 -21.14 1.10 7.95
C GLU A 32 -20.96 2.59 8.30
N TYR A 33 -19.71 2.99 8.57
CA TYR A 33 -19.38 4.39 8.91
C TYR A 33 -19.18 5.30 7.71
N LYS A 34 -19.36 4.80 6.46
CA LYS A 34 -19.16 5.54 5.21
C LYS A 34 -17.77 6.18 5.10
N MET A 35 -16.75 5.45 5.50
CA MET A 35 -15.35 5.90 5.49
C MET A 35 -14.62 5.32 4.28
N TYR A 36 -14.01 6.20 3.48
CA TYR A 36 -13.21 5.77 2.33
C TYR A 36 -11.87 5.19 2.77
N ALA A 37 -11.49 4.08 2.16
CA ALA A 37 -10.21 3.44 2.40
C ALA A 37 -9.66 2.74 1.14
N THR A 38 -8.35 2.54 1.14
CA THR A 38 -7.64 1.74 0.14
C THR A 38 -7.20 0.42 0.77
N ILE A 39 -7.51 -0.70 0.12
CA ILE A 39 -7.00 -2.01 0.51
C ILE A 39 -5.96 -2.47 -0.51
N PHE A 40 -4.77 -2.79 -0.03
CA PHE A 40 -3.70 -3.40 -0.83
C PHE A 40 -3.79 -4.92 -0.69
N LEU A 41 -4.13 -5.59 -1.79
CA LEU A 41 -4.38 -7.03 -1.82
C LEU A 41 -3.18 -7.82 -2.33
N VAL A 42 -2.84 -8.91 -1.66
CA VAL A 42 -2.09 -10.02 -2.23
C VAL A 42 -3.09 -10.87 -3.02
N THR A 43 -3.15 -10.66 -4.33
CA THR A 43 -4.32 -11.12 -5.12
C THR A 43 -4.46 -12.64 -5.20
N SER A 44 -3.38 -13.41 -5.00
CA SER A 44 -3.44 -14.88 -4.94
C SER A 44 -4.09 -15.43 -3.67
N TRP A 45 -4.27 -14.59 -2.63
CA TRP A 45 -4.88 -15.02 -1.37
C TRP A 45 -6.41 -14.93 -1.39
N PHE A 46 -6.99 -14.47 -2.49
CA PHE A 46 -8.43 -14.18 -2.59
C PHE A 46 -9.10 -14.97 -3.70
N ASP A 47 -10.14 -15.69 -3.34
CA ASP A 47 -11.08 -16.29 -4.29
C ASP A 47 -12.30 -15.38 -4.56
N GLU A 48 -12.65 -14.50 -3.61
CA GLU A 48 -13.85 -13.66 -3.64
C GLU A 48 -13.52 -12.17 -3.79
N LYS A 49 -12.93 -11.78 -4.92
CA LYS A 49 -12.57 -10.37 -5.20
C LYS A 49 -13.79 -9.43 -5.18
N ASP A 50 -14.98 -9.95 -5.45
CA ASP A 50 -16.22 -9.16 -5.46
C ASP A 50 -16.67 -8.68 -4.08
N TYR A 51 -16.21 -9.35 -3.03
CA TYR A 51 -16.57 -9.02 -1.66
C TYR A 51 -16.18 -7.58 -1.27
N TYR A 52 -15.08 -7.06 -1.80
CA TYR A 52 -14.58 -5.71 -1.51
C TYR A 52 -15.16 -4.62 -2.41
N LYS A 53 -16.09 -4.94 -3.29
CA LYS A 53 -16.76 -3.95 -4.16
C LYS A 53 -17.81 -3.19 -3.35
N THR A 54 -17.40 -2.10 -2.77
CA THR A 54 -18.26 -1.11 -2.12
C THR A 54 -17.90 0.28 -2.62
N ASP A 55 -18.79 1.24 -2.48
CA ASP A 55 -18.53 2.63 -2.87
C ASP A 55 -17.44 3.31 -2.01
N TYR A 56 -17.02 2.65 -0.92
CA TYR A 56 -16.08 3.21 0.06
C TYR A 56 -14.68 2.56 0.01
N ILE A 57 -14.52 1.50 -0.76
CA ILE A 57 -13.27 0.73 -0.78
C ILE A 57 -12.67 0.72 -2.19
N GLU A 58 -11.42 1.19 -2.30
CA GLU A 58 -10.60 1.01 -3.49
C GLU A 58 -9.62 -0.14 -3.28
N LEU A 59 -9.44 -0.98 -4.30
CA LEU A 59 -8.52 -2.11 -4.28
C LEU A 59 -7.27 -1.82 -5.10
N HIS A 60 -6.11 -2.02 -4.50
CA HIS A 60 -4.81 -1.83 -5.14
C HIS A 60 -3.85 -2.98 -4.82
N SER A 61 -2.69 -3.00 -5.51
CA SER A 61 -1.78 -4.14 -5.48
C SER A 61 -0.88 -4.18 -4.25
N HIS A 62 -0.80 -5.37 -3.65
CA HIS A 62 0.24 -5.78 -2.70
C HIS A 62 0.99 -7.01 -3.21
N THR A 63 1.20 -7.13 -4.53
CA THR A 63 1.66 -8.26 -5.33
C THR A 63 0.54 -9.25 -5.68
N HIS A 64 0.84 -10.17 -6.59
CA HIS A 64 0.00 -11.36 -6.79
C HIS A 64 0.39 -12.46 -5.78
N ASN A 65 1.66 -12.89 -5.78
CA ASN A 65 2.17 -14.00 -4.96
C ASN A 65 3.59 -13.78 -4.44
N MET A 66 4.11 -12.54 -4.40
CA MET A 66 5.45 -12.24 -3.89
C MET A 66 5.43 -11.72 -2.44
N HIS A 67 4.41 -12.06 -1.64
CA HIS A 67 4.32 -11.65 -0.24
C HIS A 67 4.89 -12.73 0.70
N ASP A 68 5.99 -13.37 0.32
CA ASP A 68 6.72 -14.33 1.13
C ASP A 68 8.02 -13.73 1.66
N GLY A 69 8.31 -13.98 2.92
CA GLY A 69 9.59 -13.61 3.53
C GLY A 69 10.72 -14.54 3.13
N GLY A 70 11.95 -14.11 3.37
CA GLY A 70 13.15 -14.94 3.17
C GLY A 70 13.59 -15.14 1.72
N GLN A 71 12.95 -14.51 0.74
CA GLN A 71 13.30 -14.63 -0.67
C GLN A 71 14.54 -13.80 -1.05
N CYS A 72 14.76 -12.67 -0.38
CA CYS A 72 15.88 -11.78 -0.63
C CYS A 72 16.69 -11.54 0.65
N PRO A 73 18.00 -11.20 0.54
CA PRO A 73 18.80 -10.83 1.69
C PRO A 73 18.29 -9.57 2.40
N GLY A 74 18.35 -9.58 3.72
CA GLY A 74 18.07 -8.44 4.60
C GLY A 74 16.58 -8.18 4.84
N GLY A 75 16.26 -7.66 6.02
CA GLY A 75 14.90 -7.41 6.49
C GLY A 75 14.07 -8.68 6.60
N GLN A 76 12.80 -8.61 6.20
CA GLN A 76 11.90 -9.78 6.06
C GLN A 76 12.15 -10.56 4.77
N GLY A 77 12.94 -10.03 3.85
CA GLY A 77 13.33 -10.71 2.63
C GLY A 77 12.30 -10.69 1.51
N GLY A 78 11.56 -9.62 1.35
CA GLY A 78 10.55 -9.47 0.29
C GLY A 78 11.11 -9.63 -1.13
N GLY A 79 10.48 -10.49 -1.95
CA GLY A 79 10.96 -10.94 -3.26
C GLY A 79 11.17 -9.82 -4.28
N ILE A 80 10.39 -8.76 -4.23
CA ILE A 80 10.50 -7.63 -5.17
C ILE A 80 11.87 -6.94 -5.17
N LYS A 81 12.70 -7.17 -4.13
CA LYS A 81 14.03 -6.55 -4.02
C LYS A 81 15.11 -7.23 -4.83
N CYS A 82 14.96 -8.50 -5.18
CA CYS A 82 16.06 -9.29 -5.79
C CYS A 82 15.64 -10.42 -6.73
N LEU A 83 14.37 -10.81 -6.79
CA LEU A 83 13.96 -11.86 -7.73
C LEU A 83 14.25 -11.46 -9.18
N PRO A 84 14.39 -12.42 -10.09
CA PRO A 84 14.57 -12.14 -11.51
C PRO A 84 13.49 -11.21 -12.06
N GLU A 85 13.88 -10.31 -12.96
CA GLU A 85 12.98 -9.33 -13.56
C GLU A 85 11.74 -9.97 -14.18
N GLU A 86 11.91 -11.12 -14.86
CA GLU A 86 10.81 -11.84 -15.50
C GLU A 86 9.77 -12.31 -14.48
N GLU A 87 10.20 -12.85 -13.35
CA GLU A 87 9.32 -13.30 -12.26
C GLU A 87 8.56 -12.12 -11.66
N ILE A 88 9.27 -11.02 -11.33
CA ILE A 88 8.64 -9.81 -10.80
C ILE A 88 7.62 -9.24 -11.78
N GLN A 89 7.98 -9.12 -13.07
CA GLN A 89 7.06 -8.56 -14.07
C GLN A 89 5.83 -9.42 -14.28
N LYS A 90 5.96 -10.75 -14.23
CA LYS A 90 4.85 -11.70 -14.32
C LYS A 90 3.89 -11.52 -13.13
N ASP A 91 4.40 -11.46 -11.92
CA ASP A 91 3.61 -11.28 -10.70
C ASP A 91 2.88 -9.92 -10.69
N LEU A 92 3.60 -8.83 -10.95
CA LEU A 92 3.03 -7.49 -10.99
C LEU A 92 1.98 -7.32 -12.09
N LYS A 93 2.17 -7.94 -13.25
CA LYS A 93 1.19 -7.96 -14.33
C LYS A 93 -0.08 -8.68 -13.90
N GLN A 94 0.06 -9.87 -13.31
CA GLN A 94 -1.07 -10.65 -12.83
C GLN A 94 -1.86 -9.88 -11.77
N SER A 95 -1.17 -9.30 -10.78
CA SER A 95 -1.83 -8.48 -9.75
C SER A 95 -2.61 -7.31 -10.33
N ARG A 96 -2.07 -6.64 -11.35
CA ARG A 96 -2.78 -5.55 -12.04
C ARG A 96 -3.99 -6.03 -12.81
N GLU A 97 -3.90 -7.15 -13.52
CA GLU A 97 -5.02 -7.75 -14.25
C GLU A 97 -6.15 -8.13 -13.30
N ASP A 98 -5.81 -8.75 -12.18
CA ASP A 98 -6.75 -9.10 -11.11
C ASP A 98 -7.48 -7.87 -10.53
N LEU A 99 -6.84 -6.71 -10.54
CA LEU A 99 -7.31 -5.44 -9.96
C LEU A 99 -7.68 -4.39 -11.01
N ASN A 100 -8.19 -4.83 -12.17
CA ASN A 100 -8.69 -3.96 -13.24
C ASN A 100 -7.71 -2.88 -13.70
N GLY A 101 -6.41 -3.21 -13.76
CA GLY A 101 -5.36 -2.31 -14.20
C GLY A 101 -4.85 -1.35 -13.13
N SER A 102 -5.00 -1.68 -11.84
CA SER A 102 -4.48 -0.85 -10.73
C SER A 102 -3.06 -0.35 -10.99
N THR A 103 -2.82 0.92 -10.69
CA THR A 103 -1.51 1.57 -10.85
C THR A 103 -0.89 2.02 -9.53
N VAL A 104 -1.50 1.64 -8.41
CA VAL A 104 -1.03 1.95 -7.07
C VAL A 104 -0.56 0.67 -6.38
N PHE A 105 0.52 0.76 -5.64
CA PHE A 105 1.19 -0.38 -5.03
C PHE A 105 1.51 -0.13 -3.55
N CYS A 106 1.55 -1.18 -2.76
CA CYS A 106 2.19 -1.19 -1.45
C CYS A 106 3.28 -2.27 -1.42
N TYR A 107 4.47 -1.91 -0.93
CA TYR A 107 5.56 -2.87 -0.84
C TYR A 107 5.31 -3.87 0.29
N PRO A 108 5.40 -5.21 0.02
CA PRO A 108 5.44 -6.22 1.07
C PRO A 108 6.50 -5.90 2.12
N PHE A 109 6.15 -6.04 3.40
CA PHE A 109 7.05 -5.74 4.53
C PHE A 109 7.60 -4.31 4.53
N TYR A 110 7.01 -3.40 3.72
CA TYR A 110 7.50 -2.03 3.47
C TYR A 110 8.90 -1.98 2.85
N GLU A 111 9.38 -3.08 2.33
CA GLU A 111 10.75 -3.24 1.83
C GLU A 111 10.87 -2.90 0.35
N TYR A 112 11.81 -2.03 0.03
CA TYR A 112 12.09 -1.60 -1.32
C TYR A 112 13.57 -1.25 -1.52
N ASN A 113 13.99 -1.18 -2.77
CA ASN A 113 15.27 -0.63 -3.21
C ASN A 113 15.10 0.00 -4.61
N ASP A 114 16.15 0.52 -5.21
CA ASP A 114 16.06 1.16 -6.52
C ASP A 114 15.68 0.17 -7.62
N TYR A 115 16.03 -1.11 -7.46
CA TYR A 115 15.61 -2.17 -8.38
C TYR A 115 14.11 -2.39 -8.33
N SER A 116 13.52 -2.52 -7.14
CA SER A 116 12.06 -2.69 -7.00
C SER A 116 11.28 -1.49 -7.56
N ILE A 117 11.78 -0.26 -7.36
CA ILE A 117 11.19 0.95 -7.96
C ILE A 117 11.23 0.88 -9.49
N LYS A 118 12.37 0.44 -10.07
CA LYS A 118 12.49 0.23 -11.52
C LYS A 118 11.48 -0.79 -12.01
N MET A 119 11.31 -1.91 -11.29
CA MET A 119 10.35 -2.96 -11.64
C MET A 119 8.91 -2.45 -11.63
N LEU A 120 8.50 -1.70 -10.61
CA LEU A 120 7.17 -1.10 -10.54
C LEU A 120 6.91 -0.15 -11.70
N LYS A 121 7.86 0.74 -12.01
CA LYS A 121 7.75 1.67 -13.16
C LYS A 121 7.58 0.92 -14.48
N LYS A 122 8.37 -0.15 -14.68
CA LYS A 122 8.30 -0.99 -15.89
C LYS A 122 6.95 -1.70 -16.00
N ALA A 123 6.38 -2.16 -14.88
CA ALA A 123 5.06 -2.77 -14.83
C ALA A 123 3.90 -1.76 -14.96
N GLY A 124 4.19 -0.45 -15.05
CA GLY A 124 3.19 0.60 -15.23
C GLY A 124 2.51 1.09 -13.94
N PHE A 125 3.11 0.85 -12.79
CA PHE A 125 2.69 1.51 -11.55
C PHE A 125 3.13 2.97 -11.54
N THR A 126 2.33 3.83 -10.91
CA THR A 126 2.54 5.29 -10.87
C THR A 126 2.85 5.80 -9.46
N MET A 127 2.52 5.02 -8.44
CA MET A 127 2.87 5.33 -7.06
C MET A 127 2.96 4.06 -6.20
N ALA A 128 3.73 4.17 -5.09
CA ALA A 128 3.88 3.08 -4.15
C ALA A 128 4.05 3.59 -2.71
N PHE A 129 3.48 2.83 -1.78
CA PHE A 129 3.48 3.11 -0.35
C PHE A 129 4.50 2.24 0.38
N ILE A 130 5.16 2.86 1.36
CA ILE A 130 6.07 2.26 2.33
C ILE A 130 5.53 2.44 3.75
N GLY A 131 6.22 1.91 4.75
CA GLY A 131 5.89 2.13 6.16
C GLY A 131 6.37 3.48 6.69
N GLU A 132 6.29 3.64 7.99
CA GLU A 132 6.79 4.81 8.71
C GLU A 132 8.31 4.77 8.91
N SER A 133 8.86 5.89 9.32
CA SER A 133 10.25 6.03 9.77
C SER A 133 10.30 6.93 11.00
N ASN A 134 11.04 6.48 12.01
CA ASN A 134 11.25 7.27 13.23
C ASN A 134 12.10 8.54 12.98
N ASN A 135 12.82 8.59 11.86
CA ASN A 135 13.79 9.65 11.55
C ASN A 135 13.33 10.55 10.39
N SER A 136 12.08 10.46 9.97
CA SER A 136 11.58 11.21 8.82
C SER A 136 10.14 11.61 9.02
N ASP A 137 9.75 12.68 8.33
CA ASP A 137 8.35 13.07 8.20
C ASP A 137 7.55 11.95 7.49
N ASN A 138 6.50 11.49 8.13
CA ASN A 138 5.62 10.44 7.61
C ASN A 138 4.38 11.00 6.90
N LEU A 139 4.30 12.32 6.76
CA LEU A 139 3.23 12.98 6.01
C LEU A 139 3.49 12.96 4.50
N ILE A 140 2.42 13.02 3.73
CA ILE A 140 2.50 13.15 2.28
C ILE A 140 2.32 14.62 1.92
N HIS A 141 3.31 15.19 1.23
CA HIS A 141 3.32 16.57 0.78
C HIS A 141 3.32 16.69 -0.74
N VAL A 142 3.05 17.88 -1.22
CA VAL A 142 3.35 18.24 -2.61
C VAL A 142 4.85 18.04 -2.87
N GLY A 143 5.18 17.29 -3.92
CA GLY A 143 6.57 16.94 -4.25
C GLY A 143 7.09 15.67 -3.57
N SER A 144 6.31 15.00 -2.72
CA SER A 144 6.71 13.70 -2.16
C SER A 144 7.05 12.69 -3.27
N ASN A 145 8.05 11.84 -3.00
CA ASN A 145 8.43 10.81 -3.94
C ASN A 145 7.30 9.78 -4.09
N LYS A 146 6.70 9.72 -5.28
CA LYS A 146 5.54 8.87 -5.56
C LYS A 146 5.78 7.38 -5.32
N PHE A 147 7.02 6.91 -5.35
CA PHE A 147 7.35 5.50 -5.13
C PHE A 147 7.85 5.21 -3.71
N LYS A 148 7.75 6.19 -2.81
CA LYS A 148 8.19 6.10 -1.40
C LYS A 148 7.23 6.88 -0.49
N LEU A 149 5.91 6.74 -0.72
CA LEU A 149 4.90 7.42 0.09
C LEU A 149 4.84 6.79 1.48
N ARG A 150 5.10 7.57 2.50
CA ARG A 150 5.13 7.10 3.88
C ARG A 150 3.73 7.02 4.47
N ARG A 151 3.59 6.17 5.49
CA ARG A 151 2.36 5.99 6.25
C ARG A 151 2.72 5.77 7.71
N PHE A 152 1.87 6.20 8.62
CA PHE A 152 1.88 5.72 10.00
C PHE A 152 1.41 4.27 10.01
N VAL A 153 2.14 3.40 10.70
CA VAL A 153 1.81 1.97 10.77
C VAL A 153 1.05 1.68 12.06
N ILE A 154 -0.19 1.20 11.91
CA ILE A 154 -1.04 0.80 13.01
C ILE A 154 -0.98 -0.73 13.14
N VAL A 155 -0.65 -1.19 14.32
CA VAL A 155 -0.52 -2.62 14.67
C VAL A 155 -1.36 -2.94 15.91
N THR A 156 -1.46 -4.22 16.26
CA THR A 156 -2.33 -4.70 17.35
C THR A 156 -2.09 -4.06 18.73
N HIS A 157 -0.91 -3.53 18.96
CA HIS A 157 -0.55 -2.82 20.21
C HIS A 157 -0.53 -1.29 20.10
N THR A 158 -0.91 -0.74 18.95
CA THR A 158 -1.07 0.73 18.78
C THR A 158 -2.20 1.23 19.66
N THR A 159 -1.91 2.22 20.50
CA THR A 159 -2.87 2.80 21.44
C THR A 159 -3.55 4.05 20.86
N ILE A 160 -4.65 4.48 21.50
CA ILE A 160 -5.29 5.77 21.18
C ILE A 160 -4.32 6.94 21.38
N ASN A 161 -3.41 6.85 22.36
CA ASN A 161 -2.41 7.89 22.57
C ASN A 161 -1.40 7.96 21.42
N ASP A 162 -1.06 6.84 20.80
CA ASP A 162 -0.19 6.82 19.61
C ASP A 162 -0.91 7.42 18.41
N LEU A 163 -2.17 7.10 18.19
CA LEU A 163 -3.00 7.74 17.16
C LEU A 163 -3.08 9.26 17.38
N ASN A 164 -3.29 9.72 18.60
CA ASN A 164 -3.33 11.15 18.91
C ASN A 164 -2.01 11.84 18.54
N LYS A 165 -0.84 11.23 18.79
CA LYS A 165 0.46 11.76 18.35
C LYS A 165 0.56 11.86 16.82
N TYR A 166 0.00 10.91 16.08
CA TYR A 166 -0.04 10.99 14.62
C TYR A 166 -0.90 12.17 14.15
N PHE A 167 -2.08 12.35 14.74
CA PHE A 167 -2.96 13.48 14.42
C PHE A 167 -2.35 14.83 14.81
N GLU A 168 -1.54 14.89 15.86
CA GLU A 168 -0.83 16.11 16.26
C GLU A 168 0.17 16.59 15.20
N GLN A 169 0.76 15.68 14.42
CA GLN A 169 1.68 16.04 13.33
C GLN A 169 0.98 16.70 12.14
N ILE A 170 -0.36 16.58 12.05
CA ILE A 170 -1.15 17.13 10.96
C ILE A 170 -1.67 18.54 11.26
N LYS A 171 -1.43 19.06 12.46
CA LYS A 171 -1.91 20.39 12.91
C LYS A 171 -1.25 21.56 12.20
#